data_92168312e54242177cce310909c64a99
#
_entry.id   92168312e54242177cce310909c64a99
#
_cell.length_a   1.000
_cell.length_b   1.000
_cell.length_c   1.000
_cell.angle_alpha   90.00
_cell.angle_beta   90.00
_cell.angle_gamma   90.00
#
_symmetry.space_group_name_H-M   'P 1'
#
loop_
_entity.id
_entity.type
_entity.pdbx_description
1 polymer ?
#
loop_
_entity_poly.entity_id
_entity_poly.type
_entity_poly.pdbx_seq_one_letter_code
_entity_poly.pdbx_strand_id
1 'polypeptide(L)'
;FLVGAPGSRWSGIGQLISENFDYNTTDKSPERQYIHGSFSGHSGSYFGPEMELGNDFHRLEQSYMGYARFEAMCNSPFKTLSDKPKLIKCHQFAYGLDWLKENIQGSNILLVKRDSDKSFDWWKQAGGWDISYPNYAWYVDDVHMQHYIDTEIKLANIFVNSTGNEWATFDKKWLDENFGDSDIIIPDSYSDVEVCLIHTFW
;
A
#
# COMPACT_ATOMS: atom_id res chain seq x y z
N PHE A 1 6.80 -2.84 -3.07
CA PHE A 1 5.34 -2.91 -2.86
C PHE A 1 4.98 -2.18 -1.58
N LEU A 2 3.93 -1.39 -1.60
CA LEU A 2 3.42 -0.69 -0.42
C LEU A 2 2.03 -1.24 -0.08
N VAL A 3 1.90 -1.76 1.13
CA VAL A 3 0.69 -2.44 1.61
C VAL A 3 0.27 -1.86 2.95
N GLY A 4 -0.98 -1.47 3.07
CA GLY A 4 -1.53 -0.95 4.32
C GLY A 4 -3.06 -0.89 4.24
N ALA A 5 -3.73 -1.27 5.30
CA ALA A 5 -5.19 -1.26 5.38
C ALA A 5 -5.77 0.13 5.10
N PRO A 6 -6.99 0.24 4.60
CA PRO A 6 -7.66 1.52 4.43
C PRO A 6 -7.59 2.37 5.70
N GLY A 7 -7.24 3.63 5.55
CA GLY A 7 -7.09 4.58 6.66
C GLY A 7 -5.80 4.49 7.47
N SER A 8 -4.91 3.53 7.22
CA SER A 8 -3.62 3.40 7.93
C SER A 8 -2.57 4.46 7.55
N ARG A 9 -2.91 5.45 6.76
CA ARG A 9 -1.99 6.49 6.24
C ARG A 9 -1.00 6.03 5.17
N TRP A 10 -1.07 4.79 4.73
CA TRP A 10 -0.14 4.18 3.78
C TRP A 10 0.02 4.97 2.47
N SER A 11 -1.06 5.54 1.94
CA SER A 11 -0.98 6.34 0.70
C SER A 11 -0.16 7.61 0.88
N GLY A 12 -0.27 8.27 2.04
CA GLY A 12 0.53 9.45 2.37
C GLY A 12 2.02 9.11 2.53
N ILE A 13 2.33 7.97 3.15
CA ILE A 13 3.71 7.46 3.24
C ILE A 13 4.25 7.17 1.83
N GLY A 14 3.47 6.52 0.98
CA GLY A 14 3.85 6.26 -0.40
C GLY A 14 4.12 7.54 -1.20
N GLN A 15 3.31 8.57 -1.01
CA GLN A 15 3.51 9.87 -1.63
C GLN A 15 4.81 10.51 -1.13
N LEU A 16 5.01 10.54 0.19
CA LEU A 16 6.19 11.11 0.82
C LEU A 16 7.47 10.43 0.30
N ILE A 17 7.50 9.10 0.24
CA ILE A 17 8.64 8.35 -0.29
C ILE A 17 8.85 8.67 -1.78
N SER A 18 7.83 8.56 -2.60
CA SER A 18 7.97 8.70 -4.05
C SER A 18 8.26 10.12 -4.53
N GLU A 19 8.02 11.14 -3.70
CA GLU A 19 8.30 12.54 -4.03
C GLU A 19 9.67 13.00 -3.59
N ASN A 20 10.24 12.34 -2.58
CA ASN A 20 11.49 12.80 -1.97
C ASN A 20 12.69 11.87 -2.27
N PHE A 21 12.45 10.68 -2.79
CA PHE A 21 13.49 9.73 -3.17
C PHE A 21 13.41 9.40 -4.66
N ASP A 22 14.47 8.82 -5.22
CA ASP A 22 14.63 8.61 -6.66
C ASP A 22 13.76 7.45 -7.20
N TYR A 23 12.44 7.63 -7.19
CA TYR A 23 11.47 6.70 -7.73
C TYR A 23 10.99 7.09 -9.13
N ASN A 24 10.52 6.10 -9.90
CA ASN A 24 9.79 6.36 -11.14
C ASN A 24 8.39 6.89 -10.78
N THR A 25 8.12 8.12 -11.15
CA THR A 25 6.84 8.80 -10.88
C THR A 25 6.01 9.05 -12.14
N THR A 26 6.33 8.37 -13.24
CA THR A 26 5.62 8.55 -14.52
C THR A 26 4.22 7.95 -14.55
N ASP A 27 3.85 7.21 -13.51
CA ASP A 27 2.48 6.74 -13.25
C ASP A 27 1.58 7.84 -12.66
N LYS A 28 2.16 8.91 -12.12
CA LYS A 28 1.42 10.04 -11.57
C LYS A 28 0.84 10.88 -12.71
N SER A 29 -0.42 10.63 -13.03
CA SER A 29 -1.16 11.39 -14.02
C SER A 29 -2.53 11.77 -13.45
N PRO A 30 -3.22 12.79 -14.01
CA PRO A 30 -4.54 13.19 -13.54
C PRO A 30 -5.55 12.01 -13.52
N GLU A 31 -5.42 11.09 -14.46
CA GLU A 31 -6.30 9.92 -14.58
C GLU A 31 -6.08 8.90 -13.45
N ARG A 32 -4.94 8.99 -12.77
CA ARG A 32 -4.57 8.10 -11.67
C ARG A 32 -4.61 8.77 -10.30
N GLN A 33 -5.22 9.94 -10.23
CA GLN A 33 -5.45 10.63 -8.97
C GLN A 33 -6.90 10.45 -8.54
N TYR A 34 -7.10 10.03 -7.31
CA TYR A 34 -8.41 10.04 -6.68
C TYR A 34 -8.60 11.30 -5.86
N ILE A 35 -9.78 11.86 -5.93
CA ILE A 35 -10.23 12.90 -5.03
C ILE A 35 -11.33 12.31 -4.16
N HIS A 36 -11.08 12.25 -2.85
CA HIS A 36 -12.04 11.79 -1.88
C HIS A 36 -12.59 13.00 -1.11
N GLY A 37 -13.80 13.41 -1.44
CA GLY A 37 -14.45 14.55 -0.77
C GLY A 37 -13.60 15.82 -0.81
N SER A 38 -13.32 16.41 0.35
CA SER A 38 -12.51 17.63 0.50
C SER A 38 -11.01 17.37 0.65
N PHE A 39 -10.59 16.11 0.67
CA PHE A 39 -9.17 15.75 0.78
C PHE A 39 -8.50 15.69 -0.58
N SER A 40 -7.20 16.02 -0.60
CA SER A 40 -6.35 15.85 -1.77
C SER A 40 -6.35 14.40 -2.21
N GLY A 41 -6.39 14.18 -3.51
CA GLY A 41 -6.44 12.86 -4.10
C GLY A 41 -5.25 11.97 -3.75
N HIS A 42 -5.43 10.69 -3.92
CA HIS A 42 -4.33 9.74 -3.89
C HIS A 42 -3.53 9.86 -5.18
N SER A 43 -2.23 9.90 -5.07
CA SER A 43 -1.32 9.84 -6.22
C SER A 43 -0.44 8.61 -6.15
N GLY A 44 0.02 8.16 -7.29
CA GLY A 44 0.95 7.04 -7.42
C GLY A 44 0.36 5.78 -8.01
N SER A 45 1.19 4.77 -8.19
CA SER A 45 0.83 3.54 -8.84
C SER A 45 0.01 2.63 -7.96
N TYR A 46 -1.20 2.34 -8.40
CA TYR A 46 -2.01 1.26 -7.85
C TYR A 46 -1.90 0.04 -8.75
N PHE A 47 -2.09 -1.14 -8.16
CA PHE A 47 -2.08 -2.37 -8.92
C PHE A 47 -3.32 -2.48 -9.82
N GLY A 48 -3.07 -2.88 -11.09
CA GLY A 48 -4.11 -3.08 -12.09
C GLY A 48 -4.63 -1.79 -12.75
N PRO A 49 -5.31 -1.93 -13.89
CA PRO A 49 -5.79 -0.80 -14.70
C PRO A 49 -6.85 0.05 -13.99
N GLU A 50 -7.61 -0.54 -13.08
CA GLU A 50 -8.63 0.12 -12.26
C GLU A 50 -8.16 0.31 -10.82
N MET A 51 -6.85 0.21 -10.59
CA MET A 51 -6.17 0.38 -9.30
C MET A 51 -6.41 -0.73 -8.28
N GLU A 52 -7.15 -1.76 -8.63
CA GLU A 52 -7.48 -2.87 -7.75
C GLU A 52 -7.63 -4.17 -8.55
N LEU A 53 -7.36 -5.28 -7.91
CA LEU A 53 -7.49 -6.61 -8.53
C LEU A 53 -8.92 -7.15 -8.53
N GLY A 54 -9.85 -6.39 -7.97
CA GLY A 54 -11.21 -6.87 -7.78
C GLY A 54 -11.32 -7.92 -6.68
N ASN A 55 -12.48 -8.56 -6.61
CA ASN A 55 -12.80 -9.56 -5.59
C ASN A 55 -11.94 -10.83 -5.64
N ASP A 56 -11.19 -11.03 -6.72
CA ASP A 56 -10.38 -12.25 -6.92
C ASP A 56 -8.97 -12.15 -6.37
N PHE A 57 -8.59 -11.00 -5.82
CA PHE A 57 -7.23 -10.83 -5.28
C PHE A 57 -6.95 -11.71 -4.07
N HIS A 58 -7.95 -12.06 -3.28
CA HIS A 58 -7.85 -13.03 -2.18
C HIS A 58 -7.36 -14.42 -2.64
N ARG A 59 -7.27 -14.62 -3.96
CA ARG A 59 -6.89 -15.88 -4.59
C ARG A 59 -5.62 -15.74 -5.41
N LEU A 60 -4.73 -14.80 -5.09
CA LEU A 60 -3.43 -14.69 -5.80
C LEU A 60 -2.72 -16.03 -5.86
N GLU A 61 -2.71 -16.77 -4.76
CA GLU A 61 -2.15 -18.13 -4.70
C GLU A 61 -2.88 -19.13 -5.59
N GLN A 62 -4.16 -18.90 -5.85
CA GLN A 62 -5.01 -19.74 -6.70
C GLN A 62 -5.20 -19.15 -8.10
N SER A 63 -4.73 -17.92 -8.32
CA SER A 63 -4.91 -17.28 -9.61
C SER A 63 -3.97 -17.92 -10.62
N TYR A 64 -4.51 -18.23 -11.77
CA TYR A 64 -3.75 -18.56 -12.97
C TYR A 64 -2.94 -17.36 -13.50
N MET A 65 -2.71 -16.37 -12.66
CA MET A 65 -1.92 -15.19 -12.96
C MET A 65 -0.45 -15.58 -12.89
N GLY A 66 0.13 -15.92 -14.02
CA GLY A 66 1.57 -16.12 -14.11
C GLY A 66 2.33 -14.84 -13.77
N TYR A 67 3.55 -14.98 -13.29
CA TYR A 67 4.49 -13.89 -12.98
C TYR A 67 4.52 -12.81 -14.07
N ALA A 68 4.62 -13.21 -15.34
CA ALA A 68 4.68 -12.27 -16.47
C ALA A 68 3.44 -11.35 -16.58
N ARG A 69 2.26 -11.87 -16.27
CA ARG A 69 1.03 -11.06 -16.27
C ARG A 69 1.03 -10.09 -15.11
N PHE A 70 1.42 -10.55 -13.92
CA PHE A 70 1.54 -9.70 -12.73
C PHE A 70 2.53 -8.55 -12.97
N GLU A 71 3.71 -8.89 -13.50
CA GLU A 71 4.73 -7.90 -13.85
C GLU A 71 4.22 -6.88 -14.88
N ALA A 72 3.53 -7.34 -15.91
CA ALA A 72 2.91 -6.46 -16.91
C ALA A 72 1.88 -5.51 -16.27
N MET A 73 1.07 -5.99 -15.33
CA MET A 73 0.11 -5.16 -14.60
C MET A 73 0.82 -4.13 -13.71
N CYS A 74 1.89 -4.50 -13.02
CA CYS A 74 2.71 -3.56 -12.23
C CYS A 74 3.36 -2.48 -13.11
N ASN A 75 3.73 -2.82 -14.33
CA ASN A 75 4.40 -1.92 -15.26
C ASN A 75 3.44 -1.00 -16.04
N SER A 76 2.23 -1.46 -16.28
CA SER A 76 1.26 -0.77 -17.16
C SER A 76 0.94 0.69 -16.78
N PRO A 77 0.96 1.11 -15.51
CA PRO A 77 0.71 2.50 -15.13
C PRO A 77 1.84 3.46 -15.52
N PHE A 78 3.06 2.95 -15.67
CA PHE A 78 4.24 3.79 -15.90
C PHE A 78 4.40 4.14 -17.36
N LYS A 79 4.46 5.44 -17.67
CA LYS A 79 4.59 5.94 -19.06
C LYS A 79 5.96 5.68 -19.65
N THR A 80 6.98 5.62 -18.80
CA THR A 80 8.35 5.30 -19.19
C THR A 80 8.90 4.17 -18.34
N LEU A 81 9.50 3.19 -18.99
CA LEU A 81 10.33 2.20 -18.33
C LEU A 81 11.68 2.85 -18.05
N SER A 82 12.05 2.98 -16.81
CA SER A 82 13.34 3.47 -16.35
C SER A 82 13.92 2.48 -15.34
N ASP A 83 15.21 2.58 -15.10
CA ASP A 83 15.90 1.77 -14.09
C ASP A 83 15.56 2.19 -12.65
N LYS A 84 14.79 3.28 -12.49
CA LYS A 84 14.34 3.75 -11.19
C LYS A 84 13.33 2.78 -10.59
N PRO A 85 13.40 2.57 -9.26
CA PRO A 85 12.42 1.74 -8.57
C PRO A 85 11.00 2.28 -8.74
N LYS A 86 10.05 1.39 -8.70
CA LYS A 86 8.61 1.67 -8.82
C LYS A 86 7.93 1.43 -7.49
N LEU A 87 7.01 2.31 -7.11
CA LEU A 87 6.18 2.12 -5.94
C LEU A 87 4.80 1.63 -6.36
N ILE A 88 4.52 0.35 -6.11
CA ILE A 88 3.25 -0.31 -6.42
C ILE A 88 2.41 -0.40 -5.14
N LYS A 89 1.23 0.19 -5.14
CA LYS A 89 0.36 0.27 -3.97
C LYS A 89 -0.88 -0.59 -4.13
N CYS A 90 -1.15 -1.45 -3.15
CA CYS A 90 -2.43 -2.13 -3.04
C CYS A 90 -2.64 -2.66 -1.62
N HIS A 91 -3.71 -2.24 -0.95
CA HIS A 91 -4.03 -2.73 0.39
C HIS A 91 -4.35 -4.23 0.39
N GLN A 92 -5.00 -4.72 -0.67
CA GLN A 92 -5.36 -6.13 -0.82
C GLN A 92 -4.15 -7.07 -0.96
N PHE A 93 -2.94 -6.56 -1.21
CA PHE A 93 -1.71 -7.37 -1.12
C PHE A 93 -1.53 -8.02 0.26
N ALA A 94 -2.22 -7.54 1.29
CA ALA A 94 -2.26 -8.20 2.59
C ALA A 94 -2.66 -9.67 2.52
N TYR A 95 -3.49 -10.05 1.56
CA TYR A 95 -3.94 -11.42 1.35
C TYR A 95 -2.95 -12.31 0.57
N GLY A 96 -1.92 -11.73 -0.04
CA GLY A 96 -0.94 -12.43 -0.87
C GLY A 96 0.52 -12.11 -0.55
N LEU A 97 0.84 -11.74 0.69
CA LEU A 97 2.19 -11.33 1.09
C LEU A 97 3.23 -12.44 0.92
N ASP A 98 2.88 -13.68 1.27
CA ASP A 98 3.77 -14.83 1.08
C ASP A 98 4.06 -15.05 -0.40
N TRP A 99 3.03 -14.97 -1.24
CA TRP A 99 3.18 -15.09 -2.67
C TRP A 99 4.07 -13.99 -3.26
N LEU A 100 3.89 -12.73 -2.82
CA LEU A 100 4.75 -11.61 -3.25
C LEU A 100 6.21 -11.88 -2.89
N LYS A 101 6.45 -12.28 -1.64
CA LYS A 101 7.80 -12.56 -1.14
C LYS A 101 8.47 -13.69 -1.92
N GLU A 102 7.74 -14.72 -2.26
CA GLU A 102 8.28 -15.91 -2.92
C GLU A 102 8.47 -15.74 -4.42
N ASN A 103 7.62 -14.94 -5.07
CA ASN A 103 7.59 -14.87 -6.53
C ASN A 103 8.21 -13.58 -7.10
N ILE A 104 8.31 -12.49 -6.30
CA ILE A 104 8.82 -11.21 -6.80
C ILE A 104 10.17 -10.92 -6.16
N GLN A 105 11.18 -11.57 -6.68
CA GLN A 105 12.55 -11.43 -6.20
C GLN A 105 13.12 -10.02 -6.47
N GLY A 106 14.01 -9.56 -5.61
CA GLY A 106 14.68 -8.26 -5.75
C GLY A 106 13.77 -7.06 -5.49
N SER A 107 12.56 -7.29 -4.94
CA SER A 107 11.67 -6.23 -4.52
C SER A 107 11.68 -6.04 -3.00
N ASN A 108 11.11 -4.93 -2.55
CA ASN A 108 10.86 -4.69 -1.14
C ASN A 108 9.35 -4.64 -0.88
N ILE A 109 8.93 -5.12 0.29
CA ILE A 109 7.54 -5.02 0.74
C ILE A 109 7.53 -4.08 1.95
N LEU A 110 6.97 -2.89 1.78
CA LEU A 110 6.75 -1.94 2.85
C LEU A 110 5.32 -2.12 3.37
N LEU A 111 5.22 -2.62 4.58
CA LEU A 111 3.96 -2.75 5.29
C LEU A 111 3.73 -1.52 6.17
N VAL A 112 2.49 -1.06 6.20
CA VAL A 112 2.05 0.07 7.01
C VAL A 112 0.84 -0.35 7.81
N LYS A 113 0.88 -0.17 9.12
CA LYS A 113 -0.29 -0.33 9.98
C LYS A 113 -0.47 0.84 10.91
N ARG A 114 -1.67 0.94 11.39
CA ARG A 114 -2.13 1.81 12.45
C ARG A 114 -3.13 1.03 13.28
N ASP A 115 -3.43 1.48 14.48
CA ASP A 115 -4.56 0.95 15.24
C ASP A 115 -5.83 0.89 14.37
N SER A 116 -6.62 -0.17 14.51
CA SER A 116 -7.74 -0.44 13.64
C SER A 116 -8.84 0.60 13.74
N ASP A 117 -9.20 1.01 14.96
CA ASP A 117 -10.24 2.03 15.18
C ASP A 117 -9.79 3.37 14.60
N LYS A 118 -8.53 3.74 14.83
CA LYS A 118 -7.95 4.97 14.26
C LYS A 118 -7.86 4.92 12.74
N SER A 119 -7.61 3.74 12.17
CA SER A 119 -7.60 3.55 10.72
C SER A 119 -9.01 3.75 10.15
N PHE A 120 -10.02 3.15 10.79
CA PHE A 120 -11.40 3.31 10.38
C PHE A 120 -11.88 4.78 10.49
N ASP A 121 -11.58 5.44 11.62
CA ASP A 121 -11.91 6.86 11.82
C ASP A 121 -11.27 7.74 10.75
N TRP A 122 -9.99 7.49 10.43
CA TRP A 122 -9.30 8.23 9.38
C TRP A 122 -9.87 7.95 7.99
N TRP A 123 -10.21 6.69 7.70
CA TRP A 123 -10.88 6.33 6.45
C TRP A 123 -12.21 7.10 6.30
N LYS A 124 -13.01 7.19 7.37
CA LYS A 124 -14.25 7.97 7.40
C LYS A 124 -14.00 9.45 7.09
N GLN A 125 -12.98 10.04 7.71
CA GLN A 125 -12.60 11.44 7.48
C GLN A 125 -12.07 11.69 6.08
N ALA A 126 -11.36 10.74 5.50
CA ALA A 126 -10.80 10.83 4.15
C ALA A 126 -11.82 10.60 3.02
N GLY A 127 -13.09 10.50 3.34
CA GLY A 127 -14.18 10.35 2.38
C GLY A 127 -15.15 9.22 2.73
N GLY A 128 -14.70 8.18 3.40
CA GLY A 128 -15.57 7.10 3.88
C GLY A 128 -16.43 6.54 2.75
N TRP A 129 -17.74 6.58 2.95
CA TRP A 129 -18.72 6.06 2.00
C TRP A 129 -18.89 6.90 0.72
N ASP A 130 -18.30 8.09 0.66
CA ASP A 130 -18.24 8.90 -0.56
C ASP A 130 -17.11 8.45 -1.51
N ILE A 131 -16.25 7.55 -1.07
CA ILE A 131 -15.21 6.96 -1.92
C ILE A 131 -15.89 5.98 -2.89
N SER A 132 -15.65 6.16 -4.19
CA SER A 132 -16.15 5.26 -5.21
C SER A 132 -15.24 4.03 -5.32
N TYR A 133 -15.69 2.90 -4.82
CA TYR A 133 -15.07 1.59 -5.02
C TYR A 133 -15.84 0.77 -6.06
N PRO A 134 -15.18 -0.21 -6.68
CA PRO A 134 -15.89 -1.29 -7.36
C PRO A 134 -16.88 -2.00 -6.41
N ASN A 135 -17.77 -2.79 -6.95
CA ASN A 135 -18.81 -3.49 -6.17
C ASN A 135 -18.18 -4.63 -5.34
N TYR A 136 -17.56 -4.29 -4.22
CA TYR A 136 -16.94 -5.23 -3.29
C TYR A 136 -17.93 -5.72 -2.24
N ALA A 137 -17.86 -6.98 -1.90
CA ALA A 137 -18.70 -7.58 -0.87
C ALA A 137 -18.48 -6.99 0.54
N TRP A 138 -17.32 -6.42 0.80
CA TRP A 138 -16.97 -5.79 2.08
C TRP A 138 -17.33 -4.30 2.15
N TYR A 139 -17.64 -3.67 1.03
CA TYR A 139 -18.02 -2.26 0.97
C TYR A 139 -19.53 -2.10 1.10
N VAL A 140 -20.05 -2.36 2.30
CA VAL A 140 -21.50 -2.45 2.59
C VAL A 140 -21.92 -1.51 3.70
N ASP A 141 -21.27 -1.60 4.85
CA ASP A 141 -21.55 -0.79 6.05
C ASP A 141 -20.32 -0.69 6.96
N ASP A 142 -20.44 0.09 8.04
CA ASP A 142 -19.35 0.34 8.98
C ASP A 142 -18.80 -0.96 9.59
N VAL A 143 -19.65 -1.95 9.86
CA VAL A 143 -19.22 -3.21 10.47
C VAL A 143 -18.37 -4.04 9.50
N HIS A 144 -18.78 -4.13 8.24
CA HIS A 144 -18.03 -4.85 7.22
C HIS A 144 -16.70 -4.15 6.91
N MET A 145 -16.71 -2.81 6.84
CA MET A 145 -15.49 -2.06 6.58
C MET A 145 -14.50 -2.16 7.74
N GLN A 146 -14.96 -2.06 8.99
CA GLN A 146 -14.12 -2.26 10.16
C GLN A 146 -13.51 -3.67 10.17
N HIS A 147 -14.33 -4.69 9.94
CA HIS A 147 -13.86 -6.08 9.87
C HIS A 147 -12.83 -6.29 8.75
N TYR A 148 -13.00 -5.59 7.63
CA TYR A 148 -12.05 -5.63 6.52
C TYR A 148 -10.69 -5.05 6.91
N ILE A 149 -10.70 -3.86 7.54
CA ILE A 149 -9.48 -3.21 8.08
C ILE A 149 -8.80 -4.12 9.11
N ASP A 150 -9.54 -4.67 10.06
CA ASP A 150 -9.03 -5.60 11.09
C ASP A 150 -8.33 -6.82 10.45
N THR A 151 -8.95 -7.35 9.40
CA THR A 151 -8.44 -8.53 8.71
C THR A 151 -7.12 -8.22 8.01
N GLU A 152 -7.01 -7.13 7.28
CA GLU A 152 -5.78 -6.75 6.59
C GLU A 152 -4.64 -6.46 7.58
N ILE A 153 -4.92 -5.75 8.68
CA ILE A 153 -3.94 -5.52 9.76
C ILE A 153 -3.49 -6.85 10.38
N LYS A 154 -4.42 -7.76 10.64
CA LYS A 154 -4.11 -9.09 11.20
C LYS A 154 -3.20 -9.89 10.25
N LEU A 155 -3.50 -9.91 8.96
CA LEU A 155 -2.69 -10.61 7.96
C LEU A 155 -1.28 -10.03 7.88
N ALA A 156 -1.14 -8.70 7.88
CA ALA A 156 0.15 -8.03 7.92
C ALA A 156 0.95 -8.40 9.18
N ASN A 157 0.31 -8.43 10.36
CA ASN A 157 0.95 -8.84 11.61
C ASN A 157 1.43 -10.30 11.57
N ILE A 158 0.61 -11.23 11.04
CA ILE A 158 1.00 -12.64 10.88
C ILE A 158 2.23 -12.74 9.99
N PHE A 159 2.25 -12.04 8.87
CA PHE A 159 3.35 -12.07 7.93
C PHE A 159 4.64 -11.49 8.52
N VAL A 160 4.58 -10.33 9.19
CA VAL A 160 5.76 -9.74 9.86
C VAL A 160 6.35 -10.72 10.87
N ASN A 161 5.50 -11.30 11.71
CA ASN A 161 5.94 -12.30 12.70
C ASN A 161 6.57 -13.54 12.05
N SER A 162 5.97 -14.06 10.97
CA SER A 162 6.48 -15.25 10.26
C SER A 162 7.83 -15.01 9.59
N THR A 163 8.13 -13.77 9.22
CA THR A 163 9.41 -13.40 8.61
C THR A 163 10.49 -13.03 9.61
N GLY A 164 10.17 -13.02 10.90
CA GLY A 164 11.10 -12.63 11.97
C GLY A 164 11.46 -11.15 11.97
N ASN A 165 10.65 -10.33 11.31
CA ASN A 165 10.79 -8.88 11.33
C ASN A 165 9.95 -8.25 12.46
N GLU A 166 10.17 -6.97 12.71
CA GLU A 166 9.48 -6.22 13.74
C GLU A 166 8.89 -4.93 13.16
N TRP A 167 7.80 -4.47 13.79
CA TRP A 167 7.23 -3.17 13.50
C TRP A 167 8.06 -2.06 14.14
N ALA A 168 8.26 -0.98 13.40
CA ALA A 168 8.91 0.23 13.89
C ALA A 168 7.95 1.43 13.75
N THR A 169 8.11 2.44 14.58
CA THR A 169 7.40 3.70 14.41
C THR A 169 7.84 4.38 13.12
N PHE A 170 6.89 4.90 12.35
CA PHE A 170 7.21 5.71 11.17
C PHE A 170 7.64 7.10 11.61
N ASP A 171 8.95 7.30 11.71
CA ASP A 171 9.56 8.58 12.07
C ASP A 171 10.72 8.93 11.13
N LYS A 172 11.28 10.11 11.32
CA LYS A 172 12.41 10.59 10.51
C LYS A 172 13.62 9.66 10.56
N LYS A 173 13.92 9.12 11.75
CA LYS A 173 15.05 8.22 11.92
C LYS A 173 14.86 6.95 11.08
N TRP A 174 13.69 6.31 11.20
CA TRP A 174 13.38 5.12 10.43
C TRP A 174 13.44 5.40 8.92
N LEU A 175 12.91 6.56 8.48
CA LEU A 175 12.92 6.93 7.07
C LEU A 175 14.34 7.05 6.54
N ASP A 176 15.22 7.75 7.25
CA ASP A 176 16.62 7.95 6.83
C ASP A 176 17.42 6.65 6.82
N GLU A 177 17.19 5.77 7.79
CA GLU A 177 17.85 4.47 7.88
C GLU A 177 17.48 3.54 6.69
N ASN A 178 16.26 3.67 6.14
CA ASN A 178 15.77 2.78 5.10
C ASN A 178 15.80 3.36 3.67
N PHE A 179 15.78 4.68 3.53
CA PHE A 179 15.71 5.35 2.21
C PHE A 179 16.84 6.34 1.97
N GLY A 180 17.61 6.66 2.99
CA GLY A 180 18.72 7.64 2.94
C GLY A 180 18.34 8.99 3.56
N ASP A 181 19.35 9.77 3.89
CA ASP A 181 19.20 11.07 4.53
C ASP A 181 18.32 12.00 3.69
N SER A 182 17.41 12.68 4.35
CA SER A 182 16.47 13.60 3.71
C SER A 182 16.16 14.80 4.62
N ASP A 183 15.70 15.90 4.04
CA ASP A 183 15.21 17.07 4.77
C ASP A 183 13.70 16.98 5.08
N ILE A 184 13.12 15.78 4.99
CA ILE A 184 11.71 15.55 5.18
C ILE A 184 11.33 15.76 6.64
N ILE A 185 10.26 16.51 6.86
CA ILE A 185 9.60 16.65 8.16
C ILE A 185 8.42 15.69 8.19
N ILE A 186 8.45 14.70 9.09
CA ILE A 186 7.32 13.80 9.31
C ILE A 186 6.28 14.54 10.15
N PRO A 187 5.04 14.73 9.66
CA PRO A 187 3.99 15.36 10.46
C PRO A 187 3.64 14.55 11.69
N ASP A 188 3.31 15.22 12.80
CA ASP A 188 2.89 14.57 14.06
C ASP A 188 1.71 13.60 13.89
N SER A 189 0.91 13.83 12.86
CA SER A 189 -0.22 12.96 12.51
C SER A 189 0.18 11.54 12.07
N TYR A 190 1.47 11.26 11.94
CA TYR A 190 2.02 9.92 11.68
C TYR A 190 2.64 9.26 12.92
N SER A 191 2.60 9.92 14.08
CA SER A 191 3.25 9.42 15.31
C SER A 191 2.71 8.07 15.82
N ASP A 192 1.52 7.68 15.39
CA ASP A 192 0.88 6.40 15.72
C ASP A 192 0.85 5.40 14.55
N VAL A 193 1.66 5.65 13.53
CA VAL A 193 1.80 4.75 12.38
C VAL A 193 3.04 3.89 12.56
N GLU A 194 2.87 2.60 12.34
CA GLU A 194 3.95 1.63 12.36
C GLU A 194 4.22 1.10 10.96
N VAL A 195 5.48 0.83 10.70
CA VAL A 195 5.99 0.36 9.41
C VAL A 195 6.91 -0.83 9.57
N CYS A 196 6.98 -1.68 8.55
CA CYS A 196 7.94 -2.76 8.47
C CYS A 196 8.40 -2.91 7.01
N LEU A 197 9.71 -2.79 6.77
CA LEU A 197 10.30 -2.98 5.45
C LEU A 197 10.92 -4.38 5.37
N ILE A 198 10.41 -5.18 4.45
CA ILE A 198 10.85 -6.55 4.24
C ILE A 198 11.54 -6.63 2.88
N HIS A 199 12.79 -7.07 2.90
CA HIS A 199 13.56 -7.31 1.68
C HIS A 199 13.29 -8.73 1.18
N THR A 200 12.94 -8.87 -0.09
CA THR A 200 12.86 -10.19 -0.73
C THR A 200 14.22 -10.52 -1.31
N PHE A 201 14.94 -11.38 -0.62
CA PHE A 201 16.28 -11.82 -1.06
C PHE A 201 16.19 -12.81 -2.23
N TRP A 202 17.29 -12.87 -2.97
CA TRP A 202 17.55 -13.84 -4.05
C TRP A 202 17.69 -15.27 -3.52
#